data_4501e859cdd90810dc16a1692c370e89
#
_entry.id   4501e859cdd90810dc16a1692c370e89
#
_cell.length_a   1.000
_cell.length_b   1.000
_cell.length_c   1.000
_cell.angle_alpha   90.00
_cell.angle_beta   90.00
_cell.angle_gamma   90.00
#
_symmetry.space_group_name_H-M   'P 1'
#
loop_
_entity.id
_entity.type
_entity.pdbx_description
1 polymer ?
#
loop_
_entity_poly.entity_id
_entity_poly.type
_entity_poly.pdbx_seq_one_letter_code
_entity_poly.pdbx_strand_id
1 'polypeptide(L)'
;KIMAFSPITDLIKWRLKSRMNAIESMKINPEISQSRVLENLLSHMEETTYGKKYGVHKNMSYDEYQSAVPIVNYESLTPWIDRTMKGEENLLWDGPIQWFAKSSGTTSSKSKFIPVSRESLNDCHLAVGKDLLAIYTHENPNSQLFEGLSLRLGGSSKINELENVSYYGDLSAIMIQNLP
;
A
#
# COMPACT_ATOMS: atom_id res chain seq x y z
N LYS A 1 22.15 -15.77 31.95
CA LYS A 1 22.28 -14.99 30.72
C LYS A 1 21.71 -13.61 31.03
N ILE A 2 22.58 -12.61 31.20
CA ILE A 2 22.18 -11.22 31.45
C ILE A 2 21.47 -10.78 30.18
N MET A 3 20.18 -10.49 30.24
CA MET A 3 19.46 -9.81 29.16
C MET A 3 20.15 -8.47 28.96
N ALA A 4 20.79 -8.28 27.83
CA ALA A 4 21.34 -6.98 27.49
C ALA A 4 20.16 -6.02 27.31
N PHE A 5 20.11 -5.00 28.16
CA PHE A 5 19.11 -3.92 28.06
C PHE A 5 19.41 -3.14 26.77
N SER A 6 18.51 -3.24 25.80
CA SER A 6 18.59 -2.49 24.55
C SER A 6 17.43 -1.47 24.48
N PRO A 7 17.68 -0.21 24.89
CA PRO A 7 16.62 0.82 24.92
C PRO A 7 15.95 1.02 23.57
N ILE A 8 16.69 0.81 22.48
CA ILE A 8 16.18 0.93 21.11
C ILE A 8 15.18 -0.19 20.82
N THR A 9 15.54 -1.43 21.14
CA THR A 9 14.67 -2.61 20.99
C THR A 9 13.38 -2.44 21.78
N ASP A 10 13.46 -1.98 23.03
CA ASP A 10 12.30 -1.76 23.89
C ASP A 10 11.40 -0.64 23.36
N LEU A 11 11.98 0.45 22.85
CA LEU A 11 11.23 1.54 22.19
C LEU A 11 10.49 1.05 20.95
N ILE A 12 11.15 0.25 20.10
CA ILE A 12 10.52 -0.33 18.91
C ILE A 12 9.37 -1.27 19.31
N LYS A 13 9.57 -2.18 20.25
CA LYS A 13 8.53 -3.07 20.77
C LYS A 13 7.34 -2.31 21.36
N TRP A 14 7.59 -1.25 22.12
CA TRP A 14 6.55 -0.39 22.65
C TRP A 14 5.72 0.27 21.54
N ARG A 15 6.40 0.80 20.50
CA ARG A 15 5.72 1.42 19.35
C ARG A 15 4.90 0.39 18.55
N LEU A 16 5.37 -0.84 18.43
CA LEU A 16 4.65 -1.92 17.75
C LEU A 16 3.42 -2.41 18.53
N LYS A 17 3.38 -2.21 19.84
CA LYS A 17 2.23 -2.62 20.68
C LYS A 17 0.92 -1.95 20.25
N SER A 18 0.96 -0.70 19.81
CA SER A 18 -0.23 0.00 19.30
C SER A 18 -0.81 -0.67 18.03
N ARG A 19 0.04 -1.28 17.21
CA ARG A 19 -0.38 -2.04 16.04
C ARG A 19 -1.11 -3.32 16.41
N MET A 20 -0.68 -4.02 17.46
CA MET A 20 -1.38 -5.20 17.96
C MET A 20 -2.81 -4.87 18.41
N ASN A 21 -3.02 -3.74 19.08
CA ASN A 21 -4.37 -3.31 19.47
C ASN A 21 -5.27 -3.08 18.23
N ALA A 22 -4.72 -2.51 17.16
CA ALA A 22 -5.45 -2.32 15.90
C ALA A 22 -5.79 -3.68 15.23
N ILE A 23 -4.85 -4.62 15.22
CA ILE A 23 -5.04 -5.98 14.68
C ILE A 23 -6.12 -6.73 15.48
N GLU A 24 -6.07 -6.68 16.81
CA GLU A 24 -7.08 -7.32 17.67
C GLU A 24 -8.47 -6.67 17.48
N SER A 25 -8.54 -5.34 17.37
CA SER A 25 -9.79 -4.64 17.07
C SER A 25 -10.38 -5.08 15.72
N MET A 26 -9.54 -5.26 14.71
CA MET A 26 -9.98 -5.74 13.38
C MET A 26 -10.48 -7.19 13.42
N LYS A 27 -9.87 -8.05 14.25
CA LYS A 27 -10.33 -9.45 14.47
C LYS A 27 -11.71 -9.50 15.15
N ILE A 28 -11.93 -8.61 16.12
CA ILE A 28 -13.19 -8.58 16.90
C ILE A 28 -14.31 -7.95 16.08
N ASN A 29 -14.03 -6.90 15.31
CA ASN A 29 -15.00 -6.11 14.57
C ASN A 29 -14.57 -5.93 13.08
N PRO A 30 -14.52 -7.02 12.28
CA PRO A 30 -14.04 -6.94 10.90
C PRO A 30 -14.92 -6.04 10.01
N GLU A 31 -16.23 -6.07 10.19
CA GLU A 31 -17.19 -5.26 9.42
C GLU A 31 -16.97 -3.75 9.60
N ILE A 32 -16.74 -3.32 10.85
CA ILE A 32 -16.44 -1.91 11.15
C ILE A 32 -15.12 -1.49 10.46
N SER A 33 -14.13 -2.38 10.50
CA SER A 33 -12.83 -2.12 9.87
C SER A 33 -12.95 -2.02 8.34
N GLN A 34 -13.72 -2.93 7.72
CA GLN A 34 -13.98 -2.91 6.27
C GLN A 34 -14.78 -1.69 5.84
N SER A 35 -15.83 -1.33 6.59
CA SER A 35 -16.65 -0.14 6.29
C SER A 35 -15.81 1.14 6.33
N ARG A 36 -14.93 1.28 7.33
CA ARG A 36 -14.02 2.42 7.42
C ARG A 36 -13.04 2.49 6.24
N VAL A 37 -12.52 1.35 5.81
CA VAL A 37 -11.63 1.29 4.62
C VAL A 37 -12.40 1.68 3.37
N LEU A 38 -13.61 1.17 3.18
CA LEU A 38 -14.46 1.53 2.04
C LEU A 38 -14.76 3.03 2.01
N GLU A 39 -15.20 3.60 3.13
CA GLU A 39 -15.48 5.04 3.27
C GLU A 39 -14.25 5.88 2.90
N ASN A 40 -13.07 5.50 3.39
CA ASN A 40 -11.83 6.18 3.05
C ASN A 40 -11.51 6.08 1.54
N LEU A 41 -11.66 4.91 0.94
CA LEU A 41 -11.42 4.72 -0.51
C LEU A 41 -12.43 5.52 -1.35
N LEU A 42 -13.70 5.53 -0.96
CA LEU A 42 -14.74 6.30 -1.65
C LEU A 42 -14.47 7.81 -1.57
N SER A 43 -13.99 8.32 -0.42
CA SER A 43 -13.67 9.74 -0.26
C SER A 43 -12.55 10.21 -1.20
N HIS A 44 -11.56 9.35 -1.46
CA HIS A 44 -10.53 9.62 -2.46
C HIS A 44 -11.09 9.49 -3.89
N MET A 45 -11.92 8.46 -4.13
CA MET A 45 -12.42 8.16 -5.46
C MET A 45 -13.44 9.22 -5.96
N GLU A 46 -14.27 9.81 -5.08
CA GLU A 46 -15.28 10.81 -5.46
C GLU A 46 -14.67 12.04 -6.16
N GLU A 47 -13.42 12.37 -5.83
CA GLU A 47 -12.71 13.51 -6.42
C GLU A 47 -12.04 13.19 -7.78
N THR A 48 -11.95 11.90 -8.14
CA THR A 48 -11.30 11.48 -9.37
C THR A 48 -12.21 11.59 -10.59
N THR A 49 -11.60 11.66 -11.78
CA THR A 49 -12.33 11.61 -13.05
C THR A 49 -13.05 10.27 -13.24
N TYR A 50 -12.43 9.17 -12.79
CA TYR A 50 -13.03 7.84 -12.84
C TYR A 50 -14.23 7.73 -11.90
N GLY A 51 -14.10 8.22 -10.66
CA GLY A 51 -15.19 8.24 -9.69
C GLY A 51 -16.39 9.06 -10.17
N LYS A 52 -16.14 10.26 -10.69
CA LYS A 52 -17.16 11.15 -11.27
C LYS A 52 -17.88 10.49 -12.45
N LYS A 53 -17.17 9.74 -13.29
CA LYS A 53 -17.77 8.98 -14.40
C LYS A 53 -18.81 7.97 -13.94
N TYR A 54 -18.65 7.37 -12.77
CA TYR A 54 -19.54 6.35 -12.22
C TYR A 54 -20.42 6.86 -11.08
N GLY A 55 -20.43 8.17 -10.83
CA GLY A 55 -21.25 8.80 -9.78
C GLY A 55 -20.85 8.39 -8.36
N VAL A 56 -19.57 8.06 -8.15
CA VAL A 56 -19.09 7.67 -6.82
C VAL A 56 -19.10 8.86 -5.88
N HIS A 57 -19.56 8.63 -4.64
CA HIS A 57 -19.50 9.59 -3.56
C HIS A 57 -19.22 8.87 -2.23
N LYS A 58 -18.61 9.57 -1.29
CA LYS A 58 -18.09 9.01 -0.02
C LYS A 58 -19.10 8.29 0.87
N ASN A 59 -20.40 8.64 0.73
CA ASN A 59 -21.46 8.07 1.54
C ASN A 59 -22.14 6.85 0.89
N MET A 60 -21.62 6.32 -0.21
CA MET A 60 -22.17 5.12 -0.83
C MET A 60 -22.01 3.90 0.09
N SER A 61 -23.07 3.10 0.17
CA SER A 61 -22.99 1.76 0.72
C SER A 61 -22.17 0.84 -0.22
N TYR A 62 -21.76 -0.33 0.28
CA TYR A 62 -21.10 -1.34 -0.54
C TYR A 62 -21.96 -1.77 -1.75
N ASP A 63 -23.27 -1.97 -1.54
CA ASP A 63 -24.18 -2.41 -2.59
C ASP A 63 -24.38 -1.34 -3.69
N GLU A 64 -24.46 -0.07 -3.30
CA GLU A 64 -24.50 1.06 -4.24
C GLU A 64 -23.22 1.14 -5.05
N TYR A 65 -22.07 1.06 -4.38
CA TYR A 65 -20.77 1.06 -5.06
C TYR A 65 -20.64 -0.11 -6.04
N GLN A 66 -20.98 -1.33 -5.62
CA GLN A 66 -20.93 -2.53 -6.45
C GLN A 66 -21.85 -2.42 -7.69
N SER A 67 -22.98 -1.75 -7.54
CA SER A 67 -23.95 -1.54 -8.62
C SER A 67 -23.50 -0.45 -9.61
N ALA A 68 -22.80 0.57 -9.11
CA ALA A 68 -22.38 1.74 -9.90
C ALA A 68 -21.06 1.49 -10.65
N VAL A 69 -20.09 0.82 -10.03
CA VAL A 69 -18.74 0.67 -10.57
C VAL A 69 -18.54 -0.74 -11.14
N PRO A 70 -18.30 -0.87 -12.45
CA PRO A 70 -18.16 -2.19 -13.08
C PRO A 70 -16.86 -2.87 -12.69
N ILE A 71 -16.88 -4.20 -12.62
CA ILE A 71 -15.67 -5.02 -12.59
C ILE A 71 -15.03 -4.95 -13.96
N VAL A 72 -13.76 -4.56 -14.00
CA VAL A 72 -13.00 -4.38 -15.24
C VAL A 72 -11.69 -5.15 -15.20
N ASN A 73 -11.15 -5.47 -16.37
CA ASN A 73 -9.80 -6.03 -16.50
C ASN A 73 -8.74 -4.91 -16.60
N TYR A 74 -7.47 -5.30 -16.52
CA TYR A 74 -6.34 -4.35 -16.60
C TYR A 74 -6.33 -3.59 -17.93
N GLU A 75 -6.65 -4.24 -19.02
CA GLU A 75 -6.64 -3.66 -20.38
C GLU A 75 -7.63 -2.48 -20.47
N SER A 76 -8.77 -2.56 -19.79
CA SER A 76 -9.75 -1.48 -19.71
C SER A 76 -9.24 -0.27 -18.89
N LEU A 77 -8.31 -0.50 -17.97
CA LEU A 77 -7.68 0.57 -17.17
C LEU A 77 -6.44 1.15 -17.83
N THR A 78 -5.85 0.48 -18.82
CA THR A 78 -4.61 0.93 -19.47
C THR A 78 -4.68 2.38 -19.96
N PRO A 79 -5.75 2.86 -20.62
CA PRO A 79 -5.82 4.26 -21.05
C PRO A 79 -5.74 5.29 -19.91
N TRP A 80 -6.26 4.94 -18.73
CA TRP A 80 -6.18 5.76 -17.52
C TRP A 80 -4.78 5.73 -16.92
N ILE A 81 -4.18 4.54 -16.85
CA ILE A 81 -2.83 4.33 -16.35
C ILE A 81 -1.81 5.07 -17.20
N ASP A 82 -1.92 5.00 -18.55
CA ASP A 82 -1.03 5.68 -19.47
C ASP A 82 -1.09 7.22 -19.34
N ARG A 83 -2.27 7.77 -19.07
CA ARG A 83 -2.44 9.21 -18.79
C ARG A 83 -1.79 9.58 -17.45
N THR A 84 -2.02 8.76 -16.42
CA THR A 84 -1.40 8.95 -15.09
C THR A 84 0.14 8.87 -15.20
N MET A 85 0.68 7.95 -15.98
CA MET A 85 2.13 7.84 -16.23
C MET A 85 2.73 9.07 -16.90
N LYS A 86 1.92 9.82 -17.65
CA LYS A 86 2.29 11.11 -18.25
C LYS A 86 2.10 12.31 -17.33
N GLY A 87 1.79 12.07 -16.06
CA GLY A 87 1.64 13.09 -15.03
C GLY A 87 0.23 13.70 -14.93
N GLU A 88 -0.78 13.12 -15.57
CA GLU A 88 -2.15 13.58 -15.39
C GLU A 88 -2.67 13.13 -14.02
N GLU A 89 -3.14 14.07 -13.24
CA GLU A 89 -3.60 13.86 -11.86
C GLU A 89 -5.11 13.62 -11.76
N ASN A 90 -5.54 13.15 -10.61
CA ASN A 90 -6.97 12.97 -10.28
C ASN A 90 -7.74 12.07 -11.26
N LEU A 91 -7.08 11.06 -11.83
CA LEU A 91 -7.72 10.10 -12.74
C LEU A 91 -8.34 8.90 -12.02
N LEU A 92 -7.51 8.03 -11.46
CA LEU A 92 -7.89 6.82 -10.72
C LEU A 92 -7.76 6.97 -9.20
N TRP A 93 -6.95 7.93 -8.78
CA TRP A 93 -6.69 8.32 -7.40
C TRP A 93 -6.61 9.85 -7.33
N ASP A 94 -7.00 10.46 -6.23
CA ASP A 94 -6.87 11.90 -6.05
C ASP A 94 -5.40 12.28 -5.78
N GLY A 95 -4.97 13.35 -6.42
CA GLY A 95 -3.59 13.82 -6.37
C GLY A 95 -2.63 13.10 -7.35
N PRO A 96 -1.34 13.44 -7.26
CA PRO A 96 -0.32 12.94 -8.18
C PRO A 96 0.09 11.51 -7.86
N ILE A 97 0.24 10.69 -8.89
CA ILE A 97 0.86 9.37 -8.83
C ILE A 97 2.18 9.42 -9.59
N GLN A 98 3.29 9.31 -8.87
CA GLN A 98 4.63 9.32 -9.44
C GLN A 98 5.27 7.94 -9.56
N TRP A 99 4.77 6.96 -8.81
CA TRP A 99 5.36 5.63 -8.73
C TRP A 99 4.50 4.57 -9.40
N PHE A 100 5.14 3.71 -10.19
CA PHE A 100 4.49 2.61 -10.88
C PHE A 100 5.25 1.30 -10.62
N ALA A 101 4.60 0.35 -9.97
CA ALA A 101 5.15 -0.98 -9.80
C ALA A 101 5.03 -1.76 -11.11
N LYS A 102 6.15 -2.27 -11.62
CA LYS A 102 6.19 -3.10 -12.82
C LYS A 102 6.01 -4.57 -12.42
N SER A 103 4.95 -5.19 -12.89
CA SER A 103 4.78 -6.63 -12.68
C SER A 103 5.74 -7.44 -13.55
N SER A 104 6.23 -8.56 -13.02
CA SER A 104 6.88 -9.59 -13.84
C SER A 104 5.82 -10.20 -14.75
N GLY A 105 5.79 -9.82 -16.04
CA GLY A 105 4.93 -10.50 -17.01
C GLY A 105 5.27 -11.99 -17.06
N THR A 106 4.25 -12.84 -17.06
CA THR A 106 4.44 -14.23 -17.48
C THR A 106 4.85 -14.27 -18.95
N THR A 107 5.53 -15.32 -19.40
CA THR A 107 6.23 -15.49 -20.68
C THR A 107 5.47 -15.06 -21.95
N SER A 108 4.18 -14.75 -21.87
CA SER A 108 3.32 -14.35 -22.99
C SER A 108 2.60 -13.01 -22.83
N SER A 109 2.69 -12.35 -21.67
CA SER A 109 2.02 -11.06 -21.44
C SER A 109 3.01 -9.92 -21.27
N LYS A 110 2.66 -8.74 -21.79
CA LYS A 110 3.41 -7.50 -21.55
C LYS A 110 3.41 -7.20 -20.05
N SER A 111 4.53 -6.69 -19.53
CA SER A 111 4.60 -6.18 -18.15
C SER A 111 3.50 -5.14 -17.92
N LYS A 112 2.85 -5.22 -16.75
CA LYS A 112 1.80 -4.29 -16.34
C LYS A 112 2.39 -3.23 -15.40
N PHE A 113 1.94 -2.00 -15.54
CA PHE A 113 2.30 -0.91 -14.65
C PHE A 113 1.14 -0.67 -13.68
N ILE A 114 1.41 -0.76 -12.40
CA ILE A 114 0.41 -0.60 -11.35
C ILE A 114 0.71 0.72 -10.63
N PRO A 115 -0.20 1.70 -10.70
CA PRO A 115 -0.04 2.96 -9.98
C PRO A 115 0.09 2.73 -8.47
N VAL A 116 1.04 3.42 -7.84
CA VAL A 116 1.29 3.30 -6.40
C VAL A 116 1.19 4.69 -5.78
N SER A 117 0.10 4.93 -5.06
CA SER A 117 -0.10 6.19 -4.34
C SER A 117 0.74 6.22 -3.05
N ARG A 118 0.89 7.41 -2.48
CA ARG A 118 1.54 7.60 -1.18
C ARG A 118 0.80 6.88 -0.06
N GLU A 119 -0.53 6.88 -0.11
CA GLU A 119 -1.40 6.20 0.84
C GLU A 119 -1.24 4.68 0.71
N SER A 120 -1.21 4.15 -0.52
CA SER A 120 -0.94 2.73 -0.79
C SER A 120 0.41 2.29 -0.21
N LEU A 121 1.47 3.12 -0.35
CA LEU A 121 2.76 2.83 0.27
C LEU A 121 2.68 2.82 1.80
N ASN A 122 2.08 3.85 2.41
CA ASN A 122 2.11 4.04 3.86
C ASN A 122 1.12 3.14 4.59
N ASP A 123 -0.13 3.08 4.10
CA ASP A 123 -1.27 2.48 4.81
C ASP A 123 -1.48 1.01 4.43
N CYS A 124 -0.87 0.55 3.33
CA CYS A 124 -0.90 -0.84 2.92
C CYS A 124 0.50 -1.47 3.00
N HIS A 125 1.41 -1.15 2.07
CA HIS A 125 2.67 -1.88 1.92
C HIS A 125 3.60 -1.75 3.15
N LEU A 126 3.84 -0.54 3.65
CA LEU A 126 4.68 -0.34 4.85
C LEU A 126 3.93 -0.71 6.13
N ALA A 127 2.61 -0.53 6.18
CA ALA A 127 1.80 -0.92 7.33
C ALA A 127 1.83 -2.44 7.55
N VAL A 128 1.65 -3.24 6.50
CA VAL A 128 1.70 -4.72 6.58
C VAL A 128 3.05 -5.19 7.12
N GLY A 129 4.17 -4.58 6.69
CA GLY A 129 5.48 -4.88 7.25
C GLY A 129 5.58 -4.61 8.76
N LYS A 130 5.00 -3.48 9.22
CA LYS A 130 4.92 -3.14 10.65
C LYS A 130 4.02 -4.11 11.42
N ASP A 131 2.90 -4.53 10.82
CA ASP A 131 1.98 -5.49 11.43
C ASP A 131 2.62 -6.87 11.60
N LEU A 132 3.35 -7.34 10.59
CA LEU A 132 4.11 -8.59 10.68
C LEU A 132 5.14 -8.54 11.82
N LEU A 133 5.87 -7.44 11.95
CA LEU A 133 6.82 -7.24 13.04
C LEU A 133 6.11 -7.17 14.39
N ALA A 134 4.94 -6.53 14.48
CA ALA A 134 4.15 -6.44 15.70
C ALA A 134 3.68 -7.83 16.17
N ILE A 135 3.11 -8.62 15.28
CA ILE A 135 2.67 -10.00 15.55
C ILE A 135 3.88 -10.85 15.99
N TYR A 136 4.97 -10.82 15.23
CA TYR A 136 6.14 -11.62 15.55
C TYR A 136 6.73 -11.28 16.93
N THR A 137 6.86 -10.00 17.25
CA THR A 137 7.43 -9.58 18.55
C THR A 137 6.46 -9.81 19.72
N HIS A 138 5.16 -9.80 19.46
CA HIS A 138 4.15 -10.17 20.45
C HIS A 138 4.24 -11.66 20.82
N GLU A 139 4.31 -12.53 19.80
CA GLU A 139 4.43 -13.98 19.98
C GLU A 139 5.82 -14.39 20.51
N ASN A 140 6.85 -13.60 20.26
CA ASN A 140 8.23 -13.86 20.63
C ASN A 140 8.83 -12.69 21.43
N PRO A 141 8.41 -12.47 22.69
CA PRO A 141 8.82 -11.30 23.49
C PRO A 141 10.33 -11.25 23.77
N ASN A 142 10.99 -12.40 23.75
CA ASN A 142 12.45 -12.51 23.98
C ASN A 142 13.26 -12.47 22.67
N SER A 143 12.63 -12.16 21.53
CA SER A 143 13.32 -12.08 20.25
C SER A 143 14.35 -10.96 20.22
N GLN A 144 15.49 -11.24 19.62
CA GLN A 144 16.58 -10.31 19.33
C GLN A 144 16.54 -9.80 17.88
N LEU A 145 15.35 -9.78 17.25
CA LEU A 145 15.18 -9.41 15.84
C LEU A 145 15.77 -8.03 15.48
N PHE A 146 15.75 -7.10 16.43
CA PHE A 146 16.26 -5.73 16.23
C PHE A 146 17.71 -5.55 16.71
N GLU A 147 18.40 -6.65 17.04
CA GLU A 147 19.77 -6.63 17.49
C GLU A 147 20.69 -7.21 16.39
N GLY A 148 21.86 -6.56 16.20
CA GLY A 148 22.85 -7.01 15.23
C GLY A 148 22.52 -6.64 13.78
N LEU A 149 23.02 -7.45 12.85
CA LEU A 149 22.88 -7.25 11.40
C LEU A 149 21.66 -8.00 10.86
N SER A 150 20.91 -7.37 9.96
CA SER A 150 19.83 -8.02 9.23
C SER A 150 20.16 -8.12 7.74
N LEU A 151 19.94 -9.30 7.15
CA LEU A 151 20.05 -9.52 5.71
C LEU A 151 18.67 -9.45 5.09
N ARG A 152 18.50 -8.61 4.08
CA ARG A 152 17.26 -8.50 3.30
C ARG A 152 17.55 -8.83 1.85
N LEU A 153 16.81 -9.79 1.32
CA LEU A 153 16.84 -10.12 -0.11
C LEU A 153 15.64 -9.43 -0.77
N GLY A 154 15.92 -8.55 -1.71
CA GLY A 154 14.93 -7.85 -2.53
C GLY A 154 15.05 -8.28 -3.99
N GLY A 155 14.14 -7.80 -4.81
CA GLY A 155 14.25 -7.84 -6.26
C GLY A 155 15.29 -6.84 -6.78
N SER A 156 15.13 -6.39 -8.03
CA SER A 156 15.97 -5.34 -8.59
C SER A 156 15.81 -4.04 -7.78
N SER A 157 16.92 -3.38 -7.43
CA SER A 157 16.89 -2.04 -6.84
C SER A 157 16.77 -0.94 -7.89
N LYS A 158 16.66 -1.31 -9.18
CA LYS A 158 16.64 -0.36 -10.29
C LYS A 158 15.30 0.36 -10.38
N ILE A 159 15.36 1.67 -10.28
CA ILE A 159 14.28 2.59 -10.61
C ILE A 159 14.56 3.20 -11.98
N ASN A 160 13.56 3.25 -12.83
CA ASN A 160 13.63 3.88 -14.15
C ASN A 160 12.71 5.09 -14.15
N GLU A 161 13.11 6.11 -14.89
CA GLU A 161 12.36 7.36 -15.06
C GLU A 161 11.52 7.31 -16.36
N LEU A 162 10.34 7.89 -16.30
CA LEU A 162 9.42 8.05 -17.44
C LEU A 162 9.15 9.53 -17.67
N GLU A 163 9.55 10.05 -18.82
CA GLU A 163 9.23 11.41 -19.27
C GLU A 163 9.47 12.53 -18.22
N ASN A 164 10.43 12.31 -17.30
CA ASN A 164 10.81 13.22 -16.19
C ASN A 164 9.70 13.52 -15.17
N VAL A 165 8.60 12.75 -15.12
CA VAL A 165 7.49 12.99 -14.20
C VAL A 165 7.12 11.77 -13.37
N SER A 166 7.45 10.57 -13.85
CA SER A 166 7.07 9.31 -13.22
C SER A 166 8.23 8.34 -13.14
N TYR A 167 8.14 7.42 -12.19
CA TYR A 167 9.18 6.42 -11.93
C TYR A 167 8.57 5.03 -11.91
N TYR A 168 9.28 4.03 -12.42
CA TYR A 168 8.84 2.65 -12.31
C TYR A 168 9.97 1.69 -11.91
N GLY A 169 9.59 0.63 -11.25
CA GLY A 169 10.50 -0.43 -10.81
C GLY A 169 9.75 -1.56 -10.11
N ASP A 170 10.51 -2.46 -9.50
CA ASP A 170 9.93 -3.46 -8.61
C ASP A 170 9.32 -2.76 -7.38
N LEU A 171 8.19 -3.26 -6.89
CA LEU A 171 7.55 -2.68 -5.70
C LEU A 171 8.49 -2.60 -4.50
N SER A 172 9.36 -3.60 -4.30
CA SER A 172 10.36 -3.59 -3.24
C SER A 172 11.37 -2.44 -3.38
N ALA A 173 11.78 -2.10 -4.60
CA ALA A 173 12.65 -0.96 -4.86
C ALA A 173 11.95 0.36 -4.56
N ILE A 174 10.69 0.50 -4.98
CA ILE A 174 9.85 1.67 -4.69
C ILE A 174 9.69 1.84 -3.18
N MET A 175 9.40 0.76 -2.45
CA MET A 175 9.29 0.79 -0.98
C MET A 175 10.59 1.25 -0.32
N ILE A 176 11.75 0.77 -0.77
CA ILE A 176 13.06 1.16 -0.21
C ILE A 176 13.33 2.64 -0.43
N GLN A 177 13.02 3.17 -1.61
CA GLN A 177 13.19 4.60 -1.94
C GLN A 177 12.28 5.53 -1.11
N ASN A 178 11.16 5.00 -0.63
CA ASN A 178 10.15 5.75 0.13
C ASN A 178 10.11 5.36 1.62
N LEU A 179 11.14 4.70 2.14
CA LEU A 179 11.26 4.47 3.59
C LEU A 179 11.42 5.81 4.31
N PRO A 180 10.73 6.00 5.46
CA PRO A 180 10.83 7.22 6.27
C PRO A 180 12.19 7.32 6.96
#